data_871df8959ad6413d4ddb9fd66c10661f
#
_entry.id   871df8959ad6413d4ddb9fd66c10661f
#
_cell.length_a   1.000
_cell.length_b   1.000
_cell.length_c   1.000
_cell.angle_alpha   90.00
_cell.angle_beta   90.00
_cell.angle_gamma   90.00
#
_symmetry.space_group_name_H-M   'P 1'
#
loop_
_entity.id
_entity.type
_entity.pdbx_description
1 polymer ?
#
loop_
_entity_poly.entity_id
_entity_poly.type
_entity_poly.pdbx_seq_one_letter_code
_entity_poly.pdbx_strand_id
1 'polypeptide(L)'
;MKTFLTVVSLCFSLGVIAQEKTETRELVGHIAKRSALLVLHATQRADGGWQLTGEYLLLPTLVRRYLEGERSPQIGVTTLKEGTTAILFGRPATGELRGTWRSGVFRGTRYGPGGQERERFEFSEEFPAMDGYSGNVKCEAASGRYSSALAYSAEAGQLKSLEWRASTGAQTCTISGLQQQPLKGGLRLAGGSCAVTLREIGDFVKVSAEECARHCGSEAYFEPLLVDPRGGCRLLRATN
;
A
#
# COMPACT_ATOMS: atom_id res chain seq x y z
N MET A 1 -56.03 21.67 -47.62
CA MET A 1 -54.80 22.00 -46.90
C MET A 1 -54.47 20.83 -46.02
N LYS A 2 -53.42 20.05 -46.36
CA LYS A 2 -52.97 18.90 -45.54
C LYS A 2 -51.63 19.33 -44.91
N THR A 3 -51.63 19.47 -43.60
CA THR A 3 -50.48 19.86 -42.80
C THR A 3 -49.64 18.61 -42.47
N PHE A 4 -48.42 18.49 -43.00
CA PHE A 4 -47.47 17.46 -42.65
C PHE A 4 -46.73 17.84 -41.35
N LEU A 5 -46.89 17.04 -40.32
CA LEU A 5 -46.11 17.13 -39.06
C LEU A 5 -44.85 16.30 -39.24
N THR A 6 -43.71 16.96 -39.32
CA THR A 6 -42.38 16.29 -39.34
C THR A 6 -41.93 16.10 -37.89
N VAL A 7 -41.88 14.82 -37.45
CA VAL A 7 -41.34 14.43 -36.16
C VAL A 7 -39.83 14.30 -36.32
N VAL A 8 -39.11 15.24 -35.75
CA VAL A 8 -37.63 15.15 -35.63
C VAL A 8 -37.30 14.27 -34.40
N SER A 9 -36.86 13.04 -34.66
CA SER A 9 -36.38 12.11 -33.63
C SER A 9 -34.94 12.50 -33.25
N LEU A 10 -34.75 13.13 -32.10
CA LEU A 10 -33.43 13.39 -31.52
C LEU A 10 -32.93 12.07 -30.86
N CYS A 11 -32.05 11.37 -31.54
CA CYS A 11 -31.30 10.29 -30.92
C CYS A 11 -30.23 10.87 -29.98
N PHE A 12 -30.52 10.92 -28.68
CA PHE A 12 -29.53 11.12 -27.65
C PHE A 12 -28.69 9.85 -27.58
N SER A 13 -27.49 9.87 -28.18
CA SER A 13 -26.45 8.89 -27.92
C SER A 13 -25.92 9.13 -26.49
N LEU A 14 -26.43 8.36 -25.54
CA LEU A 14 -25.82 8.25 -24.21
C LEU A 14 -24.44 7.64 -24.38
N GLY A 15 -23.43 8.48 -24.44
CA GLY A 15 -22.03 8.05 -24.34
C GLY A 15 -21.86 7.39 -22.97
N VAL A 16 -21.77 6.06 -22.96
CA VAL A 16 -21.34 5.32 -21.79
C VAL A 16 -19.89 5.73 -21.54
N ILE A 17 -19.67 6.65 -20.60
CA ILE A 17 -18.33 6.95 -20.09
C ILE A 17 -17.90 5.68 -19.37
N ALA A 18 -17.03 4.89 -20.01
CA ALA A 18 -16.41 3.74 -19.38
C ALA A 18 -15.63 4.26 -18.16
N GLN A 19 -16.10 3.95 -16.97
CA GLN A 19 -15.46 4.33 -15.74
C GLN A 19 -14.14 3.56 -15.66
N GLU A 20 -13.00 4.27 -15.65
CA GLU A 20 -11.69 3.64 -15.49
C GLU A 20 -11.66 2.89 -14.15
N LYS A 21 -11.46 1.59 -14.23
CA LYS A 21 -11.32 0.77 -13.03
C LYS A 21 -9.91 0.96 -12.48
N THR A 22 -9.82 1.58 -11.31
CA THR A 22 -8.56 1.74 -10.57
C THR A 22 -8.59 0.88 -9.32
N GLU A 23 -7.50 0.18 -9.04
CA GLU A 23 -7.31 -0.61 -7.82
C GLU A 23 -5.93 -0.39 -7.23
N THR A 24 -5.84 -0.42 -5.91
CA THR A 24 -4.56 -0.39 -5.19
C THR A 24 -4.35 -1.74 -4.52
N ARG A 25 -3.17 -2.33 -4.72
CA ARG A 25 -2.76 -3.59 -4.12
C ARG A 25 -1.54 -3.38 -3.25
N GLU A 26 -1.61 -3.90 -2.06
CA GLU A 26 -0.48 -3.96 -1.14
C GLU A 26 -0.04 -5.41 -1.01
N LEU A 27 1.25 -5.68 -1.23
CA LEU A 27 1.82 -7.01 -1.23
C LEU A 27 3.04 -7.05 -0.33
N VAL A 28 3.20 -8.16 0.37
CA VAL A 28 4.37 -8.45 1.19
C VAL A 28 5.18 -9.58 0.57
N GLY A 29 6.50 -9.52 0.70
CA GLY A 29 7.34 -10.56 0.15
C GLY A 29 8.82 -10.25 0.28
N HIS A 30 9.59 -10.67 -0.73
CA HIS A 30 11.04 -10.50 -0.72
C HIS A 30 11.59 -10.29 -2.14
N ILE A 31 12.73 -9.61 -2.18
CA ILE A 31 13.63 -9.56 -3.33
C ILE A 31 14.97 -10.14 -2.87
N ALA A 32 15.40 -11.26 -3.47
CA ALA A 32 16.46 -12.12 -2.96
C ALA A 32 16.17 -12.55 -1.50
N LYS A 33 17.00 -12.14 -0.54
CA LYS A 33 16.83 -12.45 0.88
C LYS A 33 16.29 -11.28 1.70
N ARG A 34 15.93 -10.16 1.06
CA ARG A 34 15.49 -8.94 1.74
C ARG A 34 13.98 -8.88 1.73
N SER A 35 13.38 -8.76 2.89
CA SER A 35 11.93 -8.50 3.01
C SER A 35 11.57 -7.20 2.32
N ALA A 36 10.39 -7.15 1.72
CA ALA A 36 9.93 -5.98 1.00
C ALA A 36 8.41 -5.82 1.09
N LEU A 37 7.99 -4.56 1.08
CA LEU A 37 6.61 -4.14 0.91
C LEU A 37 6.46 -3.56 -0.49
N LEU A 38 5.50 -4.05 -1.27
CA LEU A 38 5.17 -3.56 -2.61
C LEU A 38 3.77 -2.96 -2.60
N VAL A 39 3.64 -1.74 -3.08
CA VAL A 39 2.36 -1.07 -3.32
C VAL A 39 2.22 -0.81 -4.80
N LEU A 40 1.16 -1.31 -5.41
CA LEU A 40 0.85 -1.12 -6.83
C LEU A 40 -0.51 -0.45 -7.00
N HIS A 41 -0.56 0.55 -7.85
CA HIS A 41 -1.78 1.18 -8.36
C HIS A 41 -1.97 0.69 -9.78
N ALA A 42 -3.12 0.09 -10.06
CA ALA A 42 -3.46 -0.47 -11.35
C ALA A 42 -4.67 0.27 -11.93
N THR A 43 -4.55 0.75 -13.16
CA THR A 43 -5.64 1.39 -13.91
C THR A 43 -5.90 0.57 -15.16
N GLN A 44 -7.15 0.14 -15.33
CA GLN A 44 -7.55 -0.66 -16.49
C GLN A 44 -7.64 0.24 -17.73
N ARG A 45 -6.98 -0.16 -18.80
CA ARG A 45 -7.00 0.51 -20.09
C ARG A 45 -8.19 0.04 -20.94
N ALA A 46 -8.54 0.82 -21.96
CA ALA A 46 -9.64 0.49 -22.87
C ALA A 46 -9.39 -0.82 -23.68
N ASP A 47 -8.13 -1.21 -23.89
CA ASP A 47 -7.74 -2.44 -24.56
C ASP A 47 -7.77 -3.69 -23.65
N GLY A 48 -8.23 -3.53 -22.40
CA GLY A 48 -8.28 -4.58 -21.39
C GLY A 48 -6.94 -4.84 -20.69
N GLY A 49 -5.87 -4.15 -21.09
CA GLY A 49 -4.60 -4.14 -20.38
C GLY A 49 -4.64 -3.31 -19.10
N TRP A 50 -3.57 -3.37 -18.33
CA TRP A 50 -3.43 -2.61 -17.10
C TRP A 50 -2.19 -1.75 -17.15
N GLN A 51 -2.34 -0.46 -16.89
CA GLN A 51 -1.24 0.44 -16.54
C GLN A 51 -0.95 0.26 -15.06
N LEU A 52 0.32 0.06 -14.72
CA LEU A 52 0.75 -0.16 -13.35
C LEU A 52 1.74 0.93 -12.96
N THR A 53 1.50 1.53 -11.80
CA THR A 53 2.45 2.41 -11.12
C THR A 53 2.57 1.97 -9.67
N GLY A 54 3.66 2.33 -9.01
CA GLY A 54 3.79 1.98 -7.60
C GLY A 54 5.20 2.14 -7.08
N GLU A 55 5.45 1.43 -6.00
CA GLU A 55 6.75 1.44 -5.36
C GLU A 55 6.95 0.16 -4.53
N TYR A 56 8.21 -0.20 -4.33
CA TYR A 56 8.54 -1.13 -3.27
C TYR A 56 9.56 -0.54 -2.30
N LEU A 57 9.50 -1.04 -1.07
CA LEU A 57 10.37 -0.66 0.03
C LEU A 57 11.15 -1.88 0.49
N LEU A 58 12.47 -1.84 0.44
CA LEU A 58 13.35 -2.89 0.94
C LEU A 58 13.65 -2.70 2.42
N LEU A 59 13.50 -3.77 3.21
CA LEU A 59 13.77 -3.78 4.63
C LEU A 59 15.14 -4.42 4.94
N PRO A 60 15.84 -4.00 5.99
CA PRO A 60 15.52 -2.92 6.95
C PRO A 60 15.93 -1.53 6.49
N THR A 61 16.56 -1.40 5.34
CA THR A 61 17.22 -0.15 4.90
C THR A 61 16.25 0.96 4.48
N LEU A 62 14.98 0.64 4.27
CA LEU A 62 13.94 1.52 3.73
C LEU A 62 14.29 2.11 2.36
N VAL A 63 15.10 1.39 1.59
CA VAL A 63 15.40 1.80 0.21
C VAL A 63 14.13 1.68 -0.62
N ARG A 64 13.66 2.83 -1.09
CA ARG A 64 12.47 2.95 -1.95
C ARG A 64 12.85 2.87 -3.41
N ARG A 65 12.04 2.17 -4.20
CA ARG A 65 12.11 2.11 -5.65
C ARG A 65 10.73 2.33 -6.23
N TYR A 66 10.64 3.25 -7.16
CA TYR A 66 9.41 3.51 -7.89
C TYR A 66 9.30 2.55 -9.07
N LEU A 67 8.07 2.19 -9.40
CA LEU A 67 7.74 1.23 -10.43
C LEU A 67 6.75 1.83 -11.42
N GLU A 68 6.98 1.57 -12.70
CA GLU A 68 6.05 1.90 -13.78
C GLU A 68 6.08 0.78 -14.82
N GLY A 69 4.93 0.39 -15.34
CA GLY A 69 4.86 -0.63 -16.36
C GLY A 69 3.45 -1.00 -16.72
N GLU A 70 3.31 -2.16 -17.29
CA GLU A 70 2.03 -2.65 -17.78
C GLU A 70 1.91 -4.16 -17.64
N ARG A 71 0.66 -4.61 -17.56
CA ARG A 71 0.29 -6.00 -17.62
C ARG A 71 -0.56 -6.24 -18.85
N SER A 72 -0.03 -7.03 -19.78
CA SER A 72 -0.75 -7.45 -20.96
C SER A 72 -1.80 -8.52 -20.61
N PRO A 73 -3.03 -8.42 -21.09
CA PRO A 73 -4.04 -9.46 -20.90
C PRO A 73 -3.68 -10.76 -21.66
N GLN A 74 -2.91 -10.66 -22.73
CA GLN A 74 -2.61 -11.77 -23.65
C GLN A 74 -1.42 -12.61 -23.18
N ILE A 75 -0.39 -11.98 -22.60
CA ILE A 75 0.89 -12.63 -22.33
C ILE A 75 1.00 -13.12 -20.88
N GLY A 76 0.17 -12.57 -19.96
CA GLY A 76 0.20 -12.91 -18.54
C GLY A 76 1.49 -12.48 -17.82
N VAL A 77 2.43 -11.88 -18.53
CA VAL A 77 3.68 -11.35 -17.99
C VAL A 77 3.49 -9.87 -17.64
N THR A 78 3.96 -9.50 -16.47
CA THR A 78 4.02 -8.11 -16.00
C THR A 78 5.48 -7.66 -16.02
N THR A 79 5.75 -6.52 -16.63
CA THR A 79 7.06 -5.87 -16.62
C THR A 79 6.94 -4.50 -15.98
N LEU A 80 7.69 -4.29 -14.89
CA LEU A 80 7.73 -3.03 -14.15
C LEU A 80 9.15 -2.47 -14.21
N LYS A 81 9.32 -1.32 -14.83
CA LYS A 81 10.58 -0.56 -14.82
C LYS A 81 10.80 0.03 -13.45
N GLU A 82 12.03 -0.01 -12.97
CA GLU A 82 12.44 0.46 -11.65
C GLU A 82 13.19 1.78 -11.76
N GLY A 83 12.91 2.72 -10.87
CA GLY A 83 13.60 4.00 -10.75
C GLY A 83 13.85 4.42 -9.30
N THR A 84 14.81 5.32 -9.09
CA THR A 84 15.06 5.95 -7.77
C THR A 84 14.12 7.12 -7.48
N THR A 85 13.45 7.61 -8.51
CA THR A 85 12.40 8.65 -8.45
C THR A 85 11.24 8.19 -9.32
N ALA A 86 10.07 8.81 -9.19
CA ALA A 86 8.94 8.52 -10.08
C ALA A 86 9.38 8.60 -11.55
N ILE A 87 9.20 7.51 -12.30
CA ILE A 87 9.72 7.33 -13.67
C ILE A 87 8.97 8.21 -14.67
N LEU A 88 7.79 8.71 -14.31
CA LEU A 88 6.90 9.57 -15.08
C LEU A 88 7.55 10.78 -15.81
N PHE A 89 8.84 11.06 -15.54
CA PHE A 89 9.55 12.20 -16.11
C PHE A 89 10.68 11.82 -17.08
N GLY A 90 10.61 10.64 -17.73
CA GLY A 90 11.55 10.24 -18.77
C GLY A 90 12.98 9.94 -18.27
N ARG A 91 13.16 9.69 -16.97
CA ARG A 91 14.45 9.28 -16.42
C ARG A 91 14.76 7.82 -16.77
N PRO A 92 16.02 7.47 -16.99
CA PRO A 92 16.39 6.09 -17.31
C PRO A 92 16.05 5.16 -16.15
N ALA A 93 15.48 4.00 -16.48
CA ALA A 93 15.23 2.95 -15.50
C ALA A 93 16.54 2.45 -14.89
N THR A 94 16.55 2.19 -13.58
CA THR A 94 17.69 1.62 -12.86
C THR A 94 17.60 0.09 -12.75
N GLY A 95 16.54 -0.50 -13.28
CA GLY A 95 16.27 -1.92 -13.29
C GLY A 95 14.86 -2.22 -13.75
N GLU A 96 14.47 -3.48 -13.64
CA GLU A 96 13.10 -3.91 -13.92
C GLU A 96 12.73 -5.18 -13.15
N LEU A 97 11.45 -5.36 -12.86
CA LEU A 97 10.86 -6.59 -12.38
C LEU A 97 10.06 -7.23 -13.51
N ARG A 98 10.37 -8.48 -13.86
CA ARG A 98 9.58 -9.29 -14.81
C ARG A 98 9.01 -10.50 -14.09
N GLY A 99 7.70 -10.66 -14.14
CA GLY A 99 7.05 -11.75 -13.44
C GLY A 99 5.66 -12.07 -13.92
N THR A 100 5.04 -13.03 -13.26
CA THR A 100 3.68 -13.49 -13.52
C THR A 100 2.86 -13.48 -12.26
N TRP A 101 1.57 -13.28 -12.42
CA TRP A 101 0.58 -13.34 -11.35
C TRP A 101 -0.10 -14.70 -11.33
N ARG A 102 -0.14 -15.34 -10.15
CA ARG A 102 -0.94 -16.55 -9.90
C ARG A 102 -1.52 -16.49 -8.49
N SER A 103 -2.83 -16.60 -8.35
CA SER A 103 -3.53 -16.70 -7.06
C SER A 103 -3.09 -15.64 -6.03
N GLY A 104 -3.03 -14.37 -6.44
CA GLY A 104 -2.62 -13.27 -5.55
C GLY A 104 -1.10 -13.18 -5.30
N VAL A 105 -0.29 -14.00 -5.98
CA VAL A 105 1.18 -13.99 -5.86
C VAL A 105 1.79 -13.45 -7.16
N PHE A 106 2.64 -12.44 -7.04
CA PHE A 106 3.48 -11.89 -8.10
C PHE A 106 4.92 -12.37 -7.91
N ARG A 107 5.41 -13.23 -8.81
CA ARG A 107 6.76 -13.78 -8.73
C ARG A 107 7.51 -13.65 -10.04
N GLY A 108 8.83 -13.55 -9.94
CA GLY A 108 9.66 -13.42 -11.12
C GLY A 108 11.12 -13.13 -10.82
N THR A 109 11.73 -12.36 -11.73
CA THR A 109 13.14 -11.97 -11.65
C THR A 109 13.25 -10.45 -11.74
N ARG A 110 13.98 -9.87 -10.81
CA ARG A 110 14.45 -8.48 -10.86
C ARG A 110 15.77 -8.46 -11.61
N TYR A 111 15.89 -7.54 -12.56
CA TYR A 111 17.10 -7.26 -13.32
C TYR A 111 17.63 -5.90 -12.88
N GLY A 112 18.91 -5.82 -12.52
CA GLY A 112 19.59 -4.57 -12.25
C GLY A 112 19.93 -3.77 -13.52
N PRO A 113 20.61 -2.64 -13.40
CA PRO A 113 21.02 -1.82 -14.54
C PRO A 113 21.83 -2.66 -15.54
N GLY A 114 21.47 -2.57 -16.83
CA GLY A 114 22.12 -3.36 -17.89
C GLY A 114 21.75 -4.85 -17.92
N GLY A 115 20.80 -5.30 -17.08
CA GLY A 115 20.26 -6.66 -17.13
C GLY A 115 21.18 -7.76 -16.58
N GLN A 116 22.31 -7.41 -15.98
CA GLN A 116 23.32 -8.38 -15.50
C GLN A 116 23.01 -8.91 -14.08
N GLU A 117 22.53 -8.05 -13.18
CA GLU A 117 22.05 -8.50 -11.89
C GLU A 117 20.71 -9.20 -12.03
N ARG A 118 20.59 -10.40 -11.44
CA ARG A 118 19.36 -11.19 -11.44
C ARG A 118 19.05 -11.65 -10.04
N GLU A 119 17.97 -11.13 -9.48
CA GLU A 119 17.46 -11.50 -8.16
C GLU A 119 16.05 -12.06 -8.31
N ARG A 120 15.75 -13.18 -7.69
CA ARG A 120 14.37 -13.68 -7.62
C ARG A 120 13.56 -12.83 -6.66
N PHE A 121 12.29 -12.61 -7.00
CA PHE A 121 11.34 -11.98 -6.12
C PHE A 121 10.04 -12.78 -6.03
N GLU A 122 9.38 -12.64 -4.90
CA GLU A 122 8.03 -13.13 -4.69
C GLU A 122 7.30 -12.17 -3.76
N PHE A 123 6.09 -11.74 -4.16
CA PHE A 123 5.20 -10.88 -3.41
C PHE A 123 3.81 -11.51 -3.36
N SER A 124 3.16 -11.48 -2.20
CA SER A 124 1.83 -12.02 -1.96
C SER A 124 0.89 -10.92 -1.46
N GLU A 125 -0.37 -10.96 -1.91
CA GLU A 125 -1.45 -10.17 -1.30
C GLU A 125 -1.84 -10.71 0.08
N GLU A 126 -1.50 -11.96 0.40
CA GLU A 126 -1.72 -12.55 1.71
C GLU A 126 -0.55 -12.22 2.63
N PHE A 127 -0.85 -11.50 3.69
CA PHE A 127 0.11 -11.25 4.77
C PHE A 127 0.21 -12.46 5.70
N PRO A 128 1.36 -12.66 6.37
CA PRO A 128 1.52 -13.71 7.38
C PRO A 128 0.46 -13.62 8.47
N ALA A 129 0.01 -14.76 8.96
CA ALA A 129 -0.86 -14.80 10.13
C ALA A 129 -0.10 -14.34 11.37
N MET A 130 -0.77 -13.56 12.22
CA MET A 130 -0.21 -13.03 13.47
C MET A 130 -0.78 -13.72 14.72
N ASP A 131 -1.30 -14.94 14.60
CA ASP A 131 -1.98 -15.65 15.70
C ASP A 131 -1.05 -15.95 16.88
N GLY A 132 0.25 -16.09 16.63
CA GLY A 132 1.29 -16.28 17.67
C GLY A 132 2.07 -15.02 18.03
N TYR A 133 1.72 -13.87 17.43
CA TYR A 133 2.49 -12.65 17.63
C TYR A 133 2.42 -12.17 19.09
N SER A 134 3.58 -11.87 19.64
CA SER A 134 3.72 -11.26 20.95
C SER A 134 4.75 -10.14 20.89
N GLY A 135 4.43 -9.00 21.45
CA GLY A 135 5.31 -7.84 21.43
C GLY A 135 4.86 -6.75 22.39
N ASN A 136 5.84 -6.01 22.89
CA ASN A 136 5.61 -4.80 23.69
C ASN A 136 6.44 -3.68 23.09
N VAL A 137 5.76 -2.72 22.48
CA VAL A 137 6.38 -1.66 21.70
C VAL A 137 6.00 -0.31 22.28
N LYS A 138 7.04 0.55 22.41
CA LYS A 138 6.87 1.97 22.65
C LYS A 138 7.89 2.70 21.79
N CYS A 139 7.43 3.51 20.85
CA CYS A 139 8.31 4.19 19.90
C CYS A 139 7.74 5.53 19.43
N GLU A 140 8.63 6.37 18.92
CA GLU A 140 8.31 7.67 18.37
C GLU A 140 8.97 7.85 17.02
N ALA A 141 8.27 8.52 16.10
CA ALA A 141 8.78 8.89 14.79
C ALA A 141 8.33 10.31 14.44
N ALA A 142 9.20 11.08 13.79
CA ALA A 142 8.91 12.45 13.40
C ALA A 142 9.49 12.80 12.02
N SER A 143 8.82 13.70 11.30
CA SER A 143 9.31 14.29 10.05
C SER A 143 8.70 15.67 9.87
N GLY A 144 9.54 16.70 9.81
CA GLY A 144 9.10 18.08 9.70
C GLY A 144 8.20 18.50 10.87
N ARG A 145 6.95 18.87 10.57
CA ARG A 145 5.94 19.25 11.57
C ARG A 145 5.08 18.09 12.06
N TYR A 146 5.30 16.89 11.53
CA TYR A 146 4.57 15.69 11.93
C TYR A 146 5.36 14.93 12.97
N SER A 147 4.67 14.48 14.02
CA SER A 147 5.19 13.53 15.00
C SER A 147 4.16 12.47 15.33
N SER A 148 4.64 11.29 15.67
CA SER A 148 3.84 10.12 15.98
C SER A 148 4.47 9.39 17.15
N ALA A 149 3.66 9.05 18.15
CA ALA A 149 4.04 8.22 19.28
C ALA A 149 3.08 7.03 19.35
N LEU A 150 3.63 5.83 19.30
CA LEU A 150 2.90 4.57 19.32
C LEU A 150 3.34 3.73 20.52
N ALA A 151 2.35 3.22 21.25
CA ALA A 151 2.56 2.20 22.26
C ALA A 151 1.53 1.10 22.06
N TYR A 152 1.96 -0.16 22.04
CA TYR A 152 1.04 -1.30 22.08
C TYR A 152 1.66 -2.50 22.77
N SER A 153 0.82 -3.38 23.30
CA SER A 153 1.22 -4.69 23.77
C SER A 153 0.32 -5.76 23.16
N ALA A 154 0.94 -6.85 22.72
CA ALA A 154 0.26 -8.01 22.15
C ALA A 154 0.80 -9.30 22.77
N GLU A 155 -0.05 -10.29 22.95
CA GLU A 155 0.28 -11.60 23.47
C GLU A 155 -0.52 -12.68 22.75
N ALA A 156 0.15 -13.66 22.17
CA ALA A 156 -0.44 -14.78 21.44
C ALA A 156 -1.53 -14.33 20.42
N GLY A 157 -1.22 -13.33 19.60
CA GLY A 157 -2.14 -12.82 18.58
C GLY A 157 -3.27 -11.92 19.11
N GLN A 158 -3.26 -11.62 20.40
CA GLN A 158 -4.23 -10.72 21.01
C GLN A 158 -3.59 -9.40 21.39
N LEU A 159 -4.15 -8.30 20.91
CA LEU A 159 -3.74 -6.97 21.31
C LEU A 159 -4.36 -6.62 22.68
N LYS A 160 -3.51 -6.43 23.69
CA LYS A 160 -3.93 -6.12 25.05
C LYS A 160 -4.13 -4.62 25.25
N SER A 161 -3.32 -3.81 24.59
CA SER A 161 -3.41 -2.35 24.62
C SER A 161 -2.88 -1.76 23.32
N LEU A 162 -3.43 -0.60 22.94
CA LEU A 162 -2.91 0.26 21.89
C LEU A 162 -3.23 1.71 22.22
N GLU A 163 -2.22 2.54 22.16
CA GLU A 163 -2.34 3.99 22.15
C GLU A 163 -1.48 4.54 21.01
N TRP A 164 -2.07 5.29 20.11
CA TRP A 164 -1.38 5.93 19.02
C TRP A 164 -1.72 7.41 18.96
N ARG A 165 -0.73 8.26 19.20
CA ARG A 165 -0.85 9.71 19.14
C ARG A 165 -0.12 10.24 17.91
N ALA A 166 -0.80 11.04 17.11
CA ALA A 166 -0.22 11.77 15.99
C ALA A 166 -0.44 13.26 16.19
N SER A 167 0.55 14.07 15.83
CA SER A 167 0.48 15.53 15.88
C SER A 167 0.95 16.12 14.57
N THR A 168 0.24 17.12 14.05
CA THR A 168 0.59 17.90 12.87
C THR A 168 0.46 19.38 13.21
N GLY A 169 1.60 20.04 13.46
CA GLY A 169 1.61 21.39 13.98
C GLY A 169 0.94 21.48 15.36
N ALA A 170 -0.13 22.26 15.47
CA ALA A 170 -0.88 22.44 16.74
C ALA A 170 -1.96 21.37 16.95
N GLN A 171 -2.26 20.56 15.96
CA GLN A 171 -3.33 19.56 16.04
C GLN A 171 -2.76 18.23 16.54
N THR A 172 -3.41 17.65 17.53
CA THR A 172 -3.04 16.35 18.10
C THR A 172 -4.28 15.45 18.15
N CYS A 173 -4.10 14.22 17.73
CA CYS A 173 -5.11 13.18 17.83
C CYS A 173 -4.54 11.95 18.53
N THR A 174 -5.33 11.34 19.42
CA THR A 174 -4.96 10.10 20.11
C THR A 174 -6.02 9.05 19.85
N ILE A 175 -5.58 7.89 19.37
CA ILE A 175 -6.41 6.70 19.18
C ILE A 175 -6.16 5.76 20.35
N SER A 176 -7.21 5.37 21.05
CA SER A 176 -7.20 4.38 22.13
C SER A 176 -8.58 3.75 22.30
N GLY A 177 -8.69 2.69 23.10
CA GLY A 177 -9.98 2.07 23.45
C GLY A 177 -10.68 1.35 22.30
N LEU A 178 -9.99 1.07 21.20
CA LEU A 178 -10.50 0.27 20.08
C LEU A 178 -10.61 -1.20 20.50
N GLN A 179 -11.53 -1.93 19.87
CA GLN A 179 -11.76 -3.35 20.10
C GLN A 179 -11.15 -4.19 19.00
N GLN A 180 -10.58 -5.35 19.37
CA GLN A 180 -9.99 -6.26 18.40
C GLN A 180 -11.09 -6.91 17.54
N GLN A 181 -10.85 -6.96 16.25
CA GLN A 181 -11.69 -7.61 15.25
C GLN A 181 -10.88 -8.66 14.48
N PRO A 182 -11.51 -9.74 13.98
CA PRO A 182 -10.84 -10.71 13.12
C PRO A 182 -10.29 -10.06 11.87
N LEU A 183 -9.04 -10.39 11.53
CA LEU A 183 -8.40 -10.01 10.27
C LEU A 183 -7.48 -11.13 9.80
N LYS A 184 -7.64 -11.59 8.57
CA LYS A 184 -6.70 -12.52 7.95
C LYS A 184 -5.37 -11.80 7.67
N GLY A 185 -4.27 -12.37 8.13
CA GLY A 185 -2.92 -11.81 7.92
C GLY A 185 -2.66 -10.51 8.67
N GLY A 186 -3.10 -10.42 9.94
CA GLY A 186 -2.83 -9.26 10.77
C GLY A 186 -3.66 -9.20 12.04
N LEU A 187 -3.44 -8.14 12.82
CA LEU A 187 -4.28 -7.78 13.95
C LEU A 187 -5.02 -6.47 13.61
N ARG A 188 -6.31 -6.42 13.88
CA ARG A 188 -7.15 -5.25 13.62
C ARG A 188 -7.85 -4.82 14.90
N LEU A 189 -7.80 -3.53 15.17
CA LEU A 189 -8.62 -2.88 16.19
C LEU A 189 -9.54 -1.89 15.50
N ALA A 190 -10.80 -1.84 15.90
CA ALA A 190 -11.73 -0.87 15.34
C ALA A 190 -12.70 -0.31 16.39
N GLY A 191 -13.18 0.91 16.14
CA GLY A 191 -14.19 1.58 16.94
C GLY A 191 -14.80 2.75 16.16
N GLY A 192 -16.11 2.72 15.94
CA GLY A 192 -16.77 3.65 15.03
C GLY A 192 -16.24 3.48 13.58
N SER A 193 -15.81 4.58 12.96
CA SER A 193 -15.18 4.55 11.62
C SER A 193 -13.66 4.29 11.67
N CYS A 194 -13.01 4.45 12.84
CA CYS A 194 -11.57 4.31 12.98
C CYS A 194 -11.15 2.84 13.07
N ALA A 195 -10.16 2.46 12.29
CA ALA A 195 -9.52 1.15 12.40
C ALA A 195 -8.00 1.29 12.39
N VAL A 196 -7.32 0.50 13.21
CA VAL A 196 -5.87 0.35 13.24
C VAL A 196 -5.53 -1.08 12.91
N THR A 197 -4.60 -1.28 11.97
CA THR A 197 -4.18 -2.59 11.50
C THR A 197 -2.68 -2.75 11.71
N LEU A 198 -2.29 -3.90 12.25
CA LEU A 198 -0.91 -4.35 12.40
C LEU A 198 -0.68 -5.53 11.46
N ARG A 199 0.38 -5.50 10.65
CA ARG A 199 0.76 -6.56 9.71
C ARG A 199 2.26 -6.82 9.73
N GLU A 200 2.66 -8.08 9.77
CA GLU A 200 4.08 -8.44 9.69
C GLU A 200 4.63 -8.32 8.28
N ILE A 201 5.84 -7.76 8.17
CA ILE A 201 6.62 -7.66 6.94
C ILE A 201 8.05 -8.09 7.26
N GLY A 202 8.33 -9.38 7.14
CA GLY A 202 9.57 -9.95 7.65
C GLY A 202 9.69 -9.76 9.16
N ASP A 203 10.79 -9.18 9.62
CA ASP A 203 11.03 -8.91 11.05
C ASP A 203 10.38 -7.62 11.57
N PHE A 204 9.57 -6.95 10.76
CA PHE A 204 8.94 -5.67 11.09
C PHE A 204 7.43 -5.79 11.17
N VAL A 205 6.81 -4.82 11.84
CA VAL A 205 5.35 -4.66 11.87
C VAL A 205 4.97 -3.34 11.24
N LYS A 206 4.15 -3.40 10.20
CA LYS A 206 3.49 -2.21 9.66
C LYS A 206 2.26 -1.92 10.50
N VAL A 207 2.14 -0.67 10.98
CA VAL A 207 0.95 -0.17 11.67
C VAL A 207 0.33 0.92 10.82
N SER A 208 -0.95 0.76 10.48
CA SER A 208 -1.70 1.72 9.67
C SER A 208 -3.05 2.04 10.30
N ALA A 209 -3.54 3.26 10.09
CA ALA A 209 -4.84 3.73 10.56
C ALA A 209 -5.72 4.12 9.36
N GLU A 210 -6.98 3.75 9.42
CA GLU A 210 -7.99 4.03 8.41
C GLU A 210 -9.14 4.83 9.04
N GLU A 211 -9.55 5.92 8.37
CA GLU A 211 -10.66 6.79 8.75
C GLU A 211 -10.62 7.37 10.18
N CYS A 212 -9.45 7.34 10.84
CA CYS A 212 -9.31 7.78 12.23
C CYS A 212 -9.32 9.30 12.42
N ALA A 213 -9.10 10.08 11.38
CA ALA A 213 -9.18 11.55 11.45
C ALA A 213 -10.55 12.02 11.98
N ARG A 214 -11.64 11.39 11.54
CA ARG A 214 -12.99 11.68 12.01
C ARG A 214 -13.20 11.35 13.48
N HIS A 215 -12.53 10.34 14.00
CA HIS A 215 -12.57 9.94 15.41
C HIS A 215 -12.07 11.04 16.34
N CYS A 216 -11.12 11.86 15.87
CA CYS A 216 -10.56 12.97 16.65
C CYS A 216 -11.25 14.31 16.39
N GLY A 217 -12.24 14.37 15.53
CA GLY A 217 -12.88 15.64 15.14
C GLY A 217 -11.90 16.65 14.53
N SER A 218 -10.80 16.18 13.97
CA SER A 218 -9.73 17.00 13.44
C SER A 218 -9.24 16.45 12.10
N GLU A 219 -8.52 17.27 11.32
CA GLU A 219 -7.80 16.84 10.12
C GLU A 219 -6.48 16.11 10.45
N ALA A 220 -6.28 15.68 11.69
CA ALA A 220 -5.09 14.96 12.09
C ALA A 220 -4.97 13.66 11.30
N TYR A 221 -3.84 13.49 10.67
CA TYR A 221 -3.53 12.37 9.80
C TYR A 221 -2.58 11.40 10.49
N PHE A 222 -2.86 10.11 10.38
CA PHE A 222 -2.00 9.04 10.90
C PHE A 222 -1.19 8.44 9.76
N GLU A 223 0.09 8.80 9.71
CA GLU A 223 1.01 8.19 8.76
C GLU A 223 1.34 6.76 9.17
N PRO A 224 1.32 5.79 8.24
CA PRO A 224 1.72 4.44 8.55
C PRO A 224 3.13 4.39 9.13
N LEU A 225 3.30 3.55 10.15
CA LEU A 225 4.57 3.30 10.81
C LEU A 225 5.10 1.92 10.43
N LEU A 226 6.41 1.82 10.25
CA LEU A 226 7.15 0.57 10.30
C LEU A 226 7.83 0.46 11.65
N VAL A 227 7.44 -0.54 12.41
CA VAL A 227 7.92 -0.80 13.76
C VAL A 227 8.96 -1.91 13.72
N ASP A 228 10.14 -1.68 14.28
CA ASP A 228 11.10 -2.73 14.62
C ASP A 228 10.75 -3.26 16.02
N PRO A 229 10.35 -4.53 16.19
CA PRO A 229 10.00 -5.07 17.51
C PRO A 229 11.16 -5.03 18.51
N ARG A 230 12.40 -4.89 18.05
CA ARG A 230 13.59 -4.73 18.91
C ARG A 230 13.78 -3.31 19.44
N GLY A 231 13.01 -2.36 18.96
CA GLY A 231 12.96 -0.97 19.38
C GLY A 231 13.05 0.02 18.21
N GLY A 232 12.19 1.01 18.27
CA GLY A 232 12.10 2.09 17.30
C GLY A 232 11.00 1.90 16.25
N CYS A 233 10.60 3.03 15.66
CA CYS A 233 9.70 3.04 14.51
C CYS A 233 10.11 4.14 13.52
N ARG A 234 9.63 4.00 12.29
CA ARG A 234 9.90 4.92 11.19
C ARG A 234 8.61 5.17 10.42
N LEU A 235 8.46 6.38 9.93
CA LEU A 235 7.36 6.74 9.03
C LEU A 235 7.55 6.02 7.68
N LEU A 236 6.48 5.44 7.17
CA LEU A 236 6.46 4.81 5.83
C LEU A 236 6.18 5.82 4.71
N ARG A 237 6.21 7.10 5.01
CA ARG A 237 5.96 8.15 4.03
C ARG A 237 6.86 8.03 2.80
N ALA A 238 6.28 8.30 1.65
CA ALA A 238 7.06 8.70 0.48
C ALA A 238 7.85 9.97 0.86
N THR A 239 9.17 9.89 0.92
CA THR A 239 9.98 11.10 0.91
C THR A 239 9.77 11.75 -0.45
N ASN A 240 9.02 12.86 -0.48
CA ASN A 240 8.94 13.74 -1.64
C ASN A 240 10.30 14.33 -1.93
#